data_4660da7e6a6f2b172721e806cbdd0b63
#
_entry.id   4660da7e6a6f2b172721e806cbdd0b63
#
_cell.length_a   1.000
_cell.length_b   1.000
_cell.length_c   1.000
_cell.angle_alpha   90.00
_cell.angle_beta   90.00
_cell.angle_gamma   90.00
#
_symmetry.space_group_name_H-M   'P 1'
#
loop_
_entity.id
_entity.type
_entity.pdbx_description
1 polymer ?
#
loop_
_entity_poly.entity_id
_entity_poly.type
_entity_poly.pdbx_seq_one_letter_code
_entity_poly.pdbx_strand_id
1 'polypeptide(L)'
;IAHFLEHKLFEEEFGSIEDEFAKLGAYTNAFTNHTMTGYLFSCTDNFEESLKTLLSFVSRPYFTDENVEKEKGIIAQEIMMYDDDPDWKGFSTFLEAMYHLNPVRIDIAGSVESISHITKEMLYQCYNSFYQPSSLSLFIVGDVDPTGTIDWLNSFANELSFPSSSKVTKVSLKEPDGVKEGRTSIKMSVSLPQLYLGYK
;
A
#
# COMPACT_ATOMS: atom_id res chain seq x y z
N ILE A 1 -8.04 -3.31 1.58
CA ILE A 1 -7.34 -4.49 1.00
C ILE A 1 -5.96 -4.09 0.49
N ALA A 2 -5.78 -2.98 -0.26
CA ALA A 2 -4.47 -2.59 -0.79
C ALA A 2 -3.42 -2.40 0.30
N HIS A 3 -3.73 -1.66 1.36
CA HIS A 3 -2.88 -1.49 2.54
C HIS A 3 -2.57 -2.83 3.24
N PHE A 4 -3.56 -3.69 3.39
CA PHE A 4 -3.36 -5.03 3.94
C PHE A 4 -2.40 -5.87 3.08
N LEU A 5 -2.52 -5.78 1.74
CA LEU A 5 -1.59 -6.42 0.80
C LEU A 5 -0.16 -5.89 0.95
N GLU A 6 -0.02 -4.58 1.16
CA GLU A 6 1.28 -3.95 1.39
C GLU A 6 2.00 -4.62 2.56
N HIS A 7 1.33 -4.70 3.73
CA HIS A 7 1.88 -5.38 4.90
C HIS A 7 2.23 -6.84 4.62
N LYS A 8 1.32 -7.55 3.95
CA LYS A 8 1.49 -9.00 3.74
C LYS A 8 2.59 -9.38 2.76
N LEU A 9 2.98 -8.49 1.85
CA LEU A 9 4.09 -8.78 0.96
C LEU A 9 5.47 -8.73 1.65
N PHE A 10 5.57 -8.10 2.82
CA PHE A 10 6.81 -8.11 3.62
C PHE A 10 7.04 -9.40 4.41
N GLU A 11 6.06 -10.31 4.46
CA GLU A 11 6.20 -11.60 5.13
C GLU A 11 6.24 -12.74 4.12
N GLU A 12 7.34 -13.48 4.12
CA GLU A 12 7.60 -14.65 3.28
C GLU A 12 7.61 -15.92 4.13
N GLU A 13 7.64 -17.09 3.48
CA GLU A 13 7.73 -18.38 4.17
C GLU A 13 8.97 -18.49 5.08
N PHE A 14 10.06 -17.83 4.68
CA PHE A 14 11.33 -17.84 5.42
C PHE A 14 11.45 -16.72 6.48
N GLY A 15 10.49 -15.82 6.57
CA GLY A 15 10.47 -14.71 7.54
C GLY A 15 10.26 -13.33 6.92
N SER A 16 10.79 -12.27 7.57
CA SER A 16 10.63 -10.90 7.11
C SER A 16 11.59 -10.52 5.97
N ILE A 17 11.06 -9.84 4.98
CA ILE A 17 11.85 -9.22 3.90
C ILE A 17 12.76 -8.11 4.43
N GLU A 18 12.37 -7.43 5.50
CA GLU A 18 13.19 -6.40 6.15
C GLU A 18 14.54 -6.98 6.62
N ASP A 19 14.54 -8.22 7.13
CA ASP A 19 15.78 -8.89 7.53
C ASP A 19 16.70 -9.19 6.35
N GLU A 20 16.13 -9.49 5.17
CA GLU A 20 16.93 -9.70 3.96
C GLU A 20 17.58 -8.40 3.48
N PHE A 21 16.86 -7.27 3.49
CA PHE A 21 17.43 -5.96 3.18
C PHE A 21 18.48 -5.54 4.21
N ALA A 22 18.26 -5.82 5.50
CA ALA A 22 19.24 -5.52 6.56
C ALA A 22 20.56 -6.26 6.35
N LYS A 23 20.55 -7.52 5.88
CA LYS A 23 21.77 -8.29 5.53
C LYS A 23 22.53 -7.64 4.37
N LEU A 24 21.86 -6.95 3.48
CA LEU A 24 22.45 -6.22 2.35
C LEU A 24 22.92 -4.82 2.72
N GLY A 25 22.66 -4.37 3.97
CA GLY A 25 22.93 -2.99 4.39
C GLY A 25 21.98 -1.98 3.74
N ALA A 26 20.83 -2.43 3.27
CA ALA A 26 19.80 -1.61 2.65
C ALA A 26 18.64 -1.34 3.61
N TYR A 27 17.98 -0.21 3.42
CA TYR A 27 16.74 0.14 4.09
C TYR A 27 15.57 -0.09 3.13
N THR A 28 14.51 -0.70 3.60
CA THR A 28 13.28 -0.90 2.83
C THR A 28 12.09 -0.24 3.48
N ASN A 29 11.10 0.13 2.69
CA ASN A 29 9.82 0.67 3.16
C ASN A 29 8.75 0.46 2.10
N ALA A 30 7.49 0.71 2.48
CA ALA A 30 6.38 0.76 1.56
C ALA A 30 5.37 1.84 2.00
N PHE A 31 4.45 2.15 1.12
CA PHE A 31 3.32 3.02 1.42
C PHE A 31 2.14 2.71 0.52
N THR A 32 0.94 2.87 1.05
CA THR A 32 -0.31 2.84 0.28
C THR A 32 -1.01 4.18 0.40
N ASN A 33 -1.45 4.70 -0.74
CA ASN A 33 -2.35 5.85 -0.79
C ASN A 33 -3.60 5.52 -1.60
N HIS A 34 -4.46 6.51 -1.87
CA HIS A 34 -5.73 6.28 -2.58
C HIS A 34 -5.58 5.85 -4.05
N THR A 35 -4.40 5.92 -4.64
CA THR A 35 -4.17 5.67 -6.07
C THR A 35 -3.08 4.67 -6.37
N MET A 36 -2.18 4.41 -5.44
CA MET A 36 -1.05 3.51 -5.64
C MET A 36 -0.57 2.88 -4.33
N THR A 37 0.12 1.75 -4.45
CA THR A 37 1.02 1.20 -3.43
C THR A 37 2.43 1.23 -3.97
N GLY A 38 3.38 1.72 -3.19
CA GLY A 38 4.79 1.75 -3.54
C GLY A 38 5.62 0.90 -2.59
N TYR A 39 6.54 0.12 -3.14
CA TYR A 39 7.56 -0.63 -2.42
C TYR A 39 8.90 -0.07 -2.81
N LEU A 40 9.76 0.19 -1.86
CA LEU A 40 11.02 0.88 -2.11
C LEU A 40 12.15 0.37 -1.23
N PHE A 41 13.36 0.56 -1.70
CA PHE A 41 14.55 0.42 -0.89
C PHE A 41 15.53 1.58 -1.16
N SER A 42 16.46 1.77 -0.24
CA SER A 42 17.63 2.61 -0.43
C SER A 42 18.89 1.87 0.04
N CYS A 43 19.96 2.00 -0.69
CA CYS A 43 21.24 1.38 -0.37
C CYS A 43 22.39 2.27 -0.81
N THR A 44 23.58 2.05 -0.21
CA THR A 44 24.85 2.59 -0.68
C THR A 44 25.66 1.56 -1.45
N ASP A 45 25.44 0.28 -1.14
CA ASP A 45 26.10 -0.87 -1.74
C ASP A 45 25.07 -1.96 -2.06
N ASN A 46 25.47 -3.04 -2.72
CA ASN A 46 24.60 -4.20 -3.02
C ASN A 46 23.30 -3.82 -3.75
N PHE A 47 23.40 -2.87 -4.70
CA PHE A 47 22.24 -2.37 -5.44
C PHE A 47 21.51 -3.48 -6.21
N GLU A 48 22.25 -4.32 -6.94
CA GLU A 48 21.67 -5.37 -7.77
C GLU A 48 20.95 -6.43 -6.93
N GLU A 49 21.56 -6.87 -5.81
CA GLU A 49 20.97 -7.81 -4.87
C GLU A 49 19.73 -7.22 -4.18
N SER A 50 19.79 -5.94 -3.81
CA SER A 50 18.65 -5.24 -3.22
C SER A 50 17.50 -5.09 -4.21
N LEU A 51 17.79 -4.74 -5.46
CA LEU A 51 16.79 -4.67 -6.52
C LEU A 51 16.18 -6.04 -6.83
N LYS A 52 17.01 -7.08 -6.85
CA LYS A 52 16.56 -8.47 -7.00
C LYS A 52 15.62 -8.88 -5.86
N THR A 53 15.97 -8.55 -4.63
CA THR A 53 15.13 -8.80 -3.45
C THR A 53 13.79 -8.09 -3.57
N LEU A 54 13.78 -6.78 -3.92
CA LEU A 54 12.55 -6.01 -4.12
C LEU A 54 11.63 -6.67 -5.15
N LEU A 55 12.14 -6.95 -6.33
CA LEU A 55 11.35 -7.50 -7.43
C LEU A 55 10.87 -8.92 -7.11
N SER A 56 11.66 -9.71 -6.40
CA SER A 56 11.33 -11.08 -6.03
C SER A 56 10.16 -11.13 -5.06
N PHE A 57 10.19 -10.40 -3.95
CA PHE A 57 9.10 -10.46 -2.98
C PHE A 57 7.80 -9.84 -3.52
N VAL A 58 7.89 -8.74 -4.28
CA VAL A 58 6.70 -8.15 -4.91
C VAL A 58 6.05 -9.11 -5.92
N SER A 59 6.83 -10.02 -6.53
CA SER A 59 6.33 -11.00 -7.51
C SER A 59 5.87 -12.33 -6.93
N ARG A 60 6.08 -12.59 -5.64
CA ARG A 60 5.83 -13.91 -5.00
C ARG A 60 5.04 -13.78 -3.71
N PRO A 61 3.73 -13.53 -3.78
CA PRO A 61 2.92 -13.37 -2.56
C PRO A 61 2.82 -14.67 -1.76
N TYR A 62 3.00 -14.57 -0.45
CA TYR A 62 2.85 -15.68 0.50
C TYR A 62 1.76 -15.37 1.52
N PHE A 63 0.53 -15.86 1.26
CA PHE A 63 -0.62 -15.64 2.15
C PHE A 63 -1.14 -16.98 2.66
N THR A 64 -1.19 -17.12 3.98
CA THR A 64 -1.80 -18.25 4.69
C THR A 64 -2.93 -17.75 5.59
N ASP A 65 -3.83 -18.62 6.01
CA ASP A 65 -4.88 -18.23 6.97
C ASP A 65 -4.26 -17.72 8.26
N GLU A 66 -3.18 -18.34 8.73
CA GLU A 66 -2.50 -17.98 9.97
C GLU A 66 -1.88 -16.59 9.89
N ASN A 67 -1.11 -16.31 8.81
CA ASN A 67 -0.43 -15.02 8.70
C ASN A 67 -1.40 -13.87 8.40
N VAL A 68 -2.53 -14.13 7.75
CA VAL A 68 -3.61 -13.15 7.54
C VAL A 68 -4.31 -12.83 8.87
N GLU A 69 -4.64 -13.83 9.68
CA GLU A 69 -5.26 -13.59 11.00
C GLU A 69 -4.33 -12.82 11.96
N LYS A 70 -3.04 -13.14 11.97
CA LYS A 70 -2.04 -12.38 12.74
C LYS A 70 -2.00 -10.92 12.31
N GLU A 71 -2.00 -10.63 11.01
CA GLU A 71 -1.90 -9.29 10.46
C GLU A 71 -3.12 -8.43 10.79
N LYS A 72 -4.32 -9.02 10.86
CA LYS A 72 -5.53 -8.30 11.32
C LYS A 72 -5.32 -7.64 12.68
N GLY A 73 -4.64 -8.32 13.60
CA GLY A 73 -4.31 -7.76 14.91
C GLY A 73 -3.35 -6.57 14.84
N ILE A 74 -2.35 -6.63 13.98
CA ILE A 74 -1.37 -5.57 13.79
C ILE A 74 -2.04 -4.33 13.17
N ILE A 75 -2.76 -4.51 12.06
CA ILE A 75 -3.46 -3.42 11.38
C ILE A 75 -4.57 -2.83 12.26
N ALA A 76 -5.24 -3.64 13.10
CA ALA A 76 -6.21 -3.11 14.04
C ALA A 76 -5.59 -2.15 15.06
N GLN A 77 -4.36 -2.43 15.53
CA GLN A 77 -3.63 -1.51 16.41
C GLN A 77 -3.22 -0.23 15.67
N GLU A 78 -2.80 -0.35 14.42
CA GLU A 78 -2.48 0.81 13.58
C GLU A 78 -3.71 1.69 13.34
N ILE A 79 -4.87 1.10 13.03
CA ILE A 79 -6.14 1.85 12.90
C ILE A 79 -6.46 2.61 14.17
N MET A 80 -6.32 1.99 15.36
CA MET A 80 -6.53 2.66 16.63
C MET A 80 -5.55 3.82 16.84
N MET A 81 -4.29 3.65 16.44
CA MET A 81 -3.30 4.73 16.50
C MET A 81 -3.71 5.93 15.61
N TYR A 82 -4.18 5.68 14.40
CA TYR A 82 -4.69 6.74 13.50
C TYR A 82 -5.98 7.38 14.02
N ASP A 83 -6.85 6.59 14.67
CA ASP A 83 -8.06 7.13 15.31
C ASP A 83 -7.76 8.07 16.48
N ASP A 84 -6.61 7.90 17.14
CA ASP A 84 -6.12 8.75 18.23
C ASP A 84 -5.30 9.95 17.72
N ASP A 85 -4.90 9.99 16.44
CA ASP A 85 -4.17 11.09 15.82
C ASP A 85 -5.16 12.18 15.34
N PRO A 86 -5.14 13.40 15.95
CA PRO A 86 -6.06 14.46 15.57
C PRO A 86 -5.89 14.98 14.14
N ASP A 87 -4.67 14.98 13.61
CA ASP A 87 -4.38 15.44 12.25
C ASP A 87 -4.95 14.47 11.23
N TRP A 88 -4.69 13.18 11.42
CA TRP A 88 -5.22 12.12 10.57
C TRP A 88 -6.75 12.05 10.65
N LYS A 89 -7.29 12.00 11.87
CA LYS A 89 -8.74 11.90 12.09
C LYS A 89 -9.49 13.12 11.57
N GLY A 90 -8.93 14.30 11.76
CA GLY A 90 -9.48 15.54 11.24
C GLY A 90 -9.53 15.54 9.70
N PHE A 91 -8.44 15.13 9.05
CA PHE A 91 -8.35 15.07 7.59
C PHE A 91 -9.25 13.99 6.99
N SER A 92 -9.29 12.79 7.56
CA SER A 92 -10.16 11.71 7.09
C SER A 92 -11.65 12.08 7.23
N THR A 93 -12.05 12.66 8.37
CA THR A 93 -13.42 13.18 8.58
C THR A 93 -13.78 14.29 7.57
N PHE A 94 -12.83 15.17 7.26
CA PHE A 94 -13.00 16.20 6.24
C PHE A 94 -13.25 15.59 4.86
N LEU A 95 -12.48 14.59 4.44
CA LEU A 95 -12.69 13.89 3.16
C LEU A 95 -14.03 13.15 3.12
N GLU A 96 -14.42 12.54 4.24
CA GLU A 96 -15.73 11.87 4.33
C GLU A 96 -16.90 12.85 4.18
N ALA A 97 -16.79 14.05 4.74
CA ALA A 97 -17.78 15.11 4.59
C ALA A 97 -17.80 15.72 3.18
N MET A 98 -16.66 15.74 2.49
CA MET A 98 -16.54 16.28 1.13
C MET A 98 -17.19 15.39 0.08
N TYR A 99 -17.03 14.07 0.14
CA TYR A 99 -17.34 13.16 -0.95
C TYR A 99 -18.50 12.21 -0.64
N HIS A 100 -19.41 12.03 -1.63
CA HIS A 100 -20.53 11.10 -1.55
C HIS A 100 -20.13 9.68 -1.94
N LEU A 101 -19.43 9.54 -3.08
CA LEU A 101 -19.15 8.26 -3.73
C LEU A 101 -17.65 8.00 -3.92
N ASN A 102 -16.84 9.06 -4.07
CA ASN A 102 -15.42 8.90 -4.35
C ASN A 102 -14.74 8.10 -3.23
N PRO A 103 -13.97 7.05 -3.56
CA PRO A 103 -13.26 6.21 -2.57
C PRO A 103 -12.30 6.98 -1.65
N VAL A 104 -11.87 8.18 -2.03
CA VAL A 104 -11.01 9.04 -1.19
C VAL A 104 -11.63 9.34 0.19
N ARG A 105 -12.95 9.21 0.33
CA ARG A 105 -13.68 9.35 1.60
C ARG A 105 -13.49 8.17 2.57
N ILE A 106 -12.89 7.08 2.10
CA ILE A 106 -12.68 5.86 2.88
C ILE A 106 -11.22 5.88 3.36
N ASP A 107 -11.02 5.65 4.64
CA ASP A 107 -9.66 5.54 5.19
C ASP A 107 -8.88 4.42 4.52
N ILE A 108 -7.59 4.65 4.25
CA ILE A 108 -6.71 3.70 3.55
C ILE A 108 -6.53 2.42 4.35
N ALA A 109 -6.37 2.54 5.66
CA ALA A 109 -6.28 1.39 6.56
C ALA A 109 -7.62 0.66 6.70
N GLY A 110 -8.74 1.35 6.42
CA GLY A 110 -10.09 0.84 6.61
C GLY A 110 -10.56 0.99 8.05
N SER A 111 -11.38 0.07 8.50
CA SER A 111 -11.84 -0.05 9.89
C SER A 111 -11.58 -1.46 10.43
N VAL A 112 -11.52 -1.62 11.74
CA VAL A 112 -11.38 -2.94 12.40
C VAL A 112 -12.44 -3.92 11.90
N GLU A 113 -13.68 -3.45 11.69
CA GLU A 113 -14.75 -4.26 11.11
C GLU A 113 -14.41 -4.69 9.67
N SER A 114 -13.99 -3.74 8.81
CA SER A 114 -13.72 -4.04 7.40
C SER A 114 -12.54 -5.00 7.21
N ILE A 115 -11.48 -4.87 8.01
CA ILE A 115 -10.33 -5.79 7.94
C ILE A 115 -10.65 -7.19 8.47
N SER A 116 -11.60 -7.33 9.41
CA SER A 116 -12.00 -8.64 9.95
C SER A 116 -12.53 -9.60 8.88
N HIS A 117 -13.10 -9.05 7.80
CA HIS A 117 -13.64 -9.82 6.66
C HIS A 117 -12.60 -10.18 5.60
N ILE A 118 -11.36 -9.68 5.70
CA ILE A 118 -10.32 -9.98 4.72
C ILE A 118 -9.86 -11.44 4.89
N THR A 119 -9.80 -12.17 3.78
CA THR A 119 -9.31 -13.55 3.71
C THR A 119 -8.13 -13.65 2.77
N LYS A 120 -7.35 -14.72 2.86
CA LYS A 120 -6.24 -14.96 1.93
C LYS A 120 -6.69 -15.04 0.47
N GLU A 121 -7.88 -15.60 0.21
CA GLU A 121 -8.45 -15.69 -1.13
C GLU A 121 -8.72 -14.30 -1.71
N MET A 122 -9.25 -13.38 -0.89
CA MET A 122 -9.46 -11.99 -1.28
C MET A 122 -8.13 -11.28 -1.57
N LEU A 123 -7.09 -11.54 -0.77
CA LEU A 123 -5.76 -11.00 -1.00
C LEU A 123 -5.15 -11.54 -2.30
N TYR A 124 -5.20 -12.86 -2.54
CA TYR A 124 -4.75 -13.44 -3.81
C TYR A 124 -5.54 -12.93 -5.00
N GLN A 125 -6.86 -12.77 -4.88
CA GLN A 125 -7.69 -12.22 -5.95
C GLN A 125 -7.29 -10.77 -6.27
N CYS A 126 -7.07 -9.95 -5.26
CA CYS A 126 -6.63 -8.57 -5.41
C CYS A 126 -5.22 -8.52 -6.02
N TYR A 127 -4.28 -9.30 -5.49
CA TYR A 127 -2.93 -9.42 -6.02
C TYR A 127 -2.94 -9.81 -7.50
N ASN A 128 -3.60 -10.90 -7.86
CA ASN A 128 -3.69 -11.39 -9.24
C ASN A 128 -4.34 -10.38 -10.20
N SER A 129 -5.19 -9.49 -9.68
CA SER A 129 -5.86 -8.46 -10.50
C SER A 129 -4.99 -7.25 -10.76
N PHE A 130 -4.15 -6.85 -9.80
CA PHE A 130 -3.46 -5.56 -9.84
C PHE A 130 -1.94 -5.66 -9.96
N TYR A 131 -1.31 -6.72 -9.46
CA TYR A 131 0.15 -6.90 -9.49
C TYR A 131 0.59 -7.60 -10.78
N GLN A 132 0.37 -6.93 -11.88
CA GLN A 132 0.72 -7.39 -13.22
C GLN A 132 1.77 -6.47 -13.80
N PRO A 133 2.73 -6.96 -14.61
CA PRO A 133 3.79 -6.13 -15.19
C PRO A 133 3.27 -4.88 -15.92
N SER A 134 2.10 -5.00 -16.58
CA SER A 134 1.45 -3.88 -17.26
C SER A 134 0.89 -2.79 -16.32
N SER A 135 0.74 -3.09 -15.03
CA SER A 135 0.22 -2.17 -14.01
C SER A 135 1.32 -1.66 -13.06
N LEU A 136 2.56 -2.12 -13.24
CA LEU A 136 3.70 -1.76 -12.41
C LEU A 136 4.59 -0.75 -13.12
N SER A 137 5.24 0.10 -12.35
CA SER A 137 6.28 1.01 -12.81
C SER A 137 7.47 0.92 -11.87
N LEU A 138 8.66 0.81 -12.43
CA LEU A 138 9.90 0.80 -11.67
C LEU A 138 10.62 2.14 -11.87
N PHE A 139 10.99 2.78 -10.75
CA PHE A 139 11.80 3.99 -10.73
C PHE A 139 13.10 3.72 -10.00
N ILE A 140 14.20 4.09 -10.62
CA ILE A 140 15.55 3.98 -10.05
C ILE A 140 16.20 5.35 -10.10
N VAL A 141 16.71 5.82 -8.96
CA VAL A 141 17.41 7.09 -8.83
C VAL A 141 18.69 6.86 -8.03
N GLY A 142 19.82 7.26 -8.60
CA GLY A 142 21.12 7.09 -7.96
C GLY A 142 22.27 7.06 -8.97
N ASP A 143 23.45 6.74 -8.48
CA ASP A 143 24.64 6.53 -9.32
C ASP A 143 24.62 5.11 -9.90
N VAL A 144 23.84 4.91 -10.95
CA VAL A 144 23.65 3.61 -11.63
C VAL A 144 23.94 3.75 -13.13
N ASP A 145 24.45 2.70 -13.76
CA ASP A 145 24.52 2.61 -15.23
C ASP A 145 23.11 2.26 -15.78
N PRO A 146 22.41 3.18 -16.47
CA PRO A 146 21.07 2.91 -16.97
C PRO A 146 21.02 1.76 -17.98
N THR A 147 22.03 1.64 -18.85
CA THR A 147 22.05 0.61 -19.89
C THR A 147 22.28 -0.76 -19.27
N GLY A 148 23.31 -0.90 -18.45
CA GLY A 148 23.59 -2.15 -17.75
C GLY A 148 22.43 -2.60 -16.85
N THR A 149 21.78 -1.65 -16.17
CA THR A 149 20.61 -1.94 -15.32
C THR A 149 19.43 -2.45 -16.15
N ILE A 150 19.15 -1.85 -17.31
CA ILE A 150 18.07 -2.33 -18.21
C ILE A 150 18.38 -3.72 -18.75
N ASP A 151 19.62 -3.98 -19.18
CA ASP A 151 20.03 -5.29 -19.68
C ASP A 151 19.91 -6.37 -18.61
N TRP A 152 20.34 -6.05 -17.39
CA TRP A 152 20.16 -6.93 -16.23
C TRP A 152 18.68 -7.20 -15.92
N LEU A 153 17.83 -6.15 -15.88
CA LEU A 153 16.39 -6.29 -15.67
C LEU A 153 15.74 -7.19 -16.72
N ASN A 154 16.10 -7.02 -18.00
CA ASN A 154 15.57 -7.84 -19.07
C ASN A 154 15.95 -9.33 -18.92
N SER A 155 17.15 -9.61 -18.43
CA SER A 155 17.58 -10.98 -18.14
C SER A 155 16.87 -11.57 -16.93
N PHE A 156 16.70 -10.77 -15.88
CA PHE A 156 16.07 -11.18 -14.62
C PHE A 156 14.54 -11.30 -14.71
N ALA A 157 13.91 -10.57 -15.63
CA ALA A 157 12.44 -10.54 -15.76
C ALA A 157 11.81 -11.94 -15.94
N ASN A 158 12.54 -12.88 -16.53
CA ASN A 158 12.07 -14.26 -16.72
C ASN A 158 12.04 -15.09 -15.41
N GLU A 159 12.71 -14.63 -14.37
CA GLU A 159 12.70 -15.27 -13.04
C GLU A 159 11.52 -14.79 -12.18
N LEU A 160 10.87 -13.70 -12.56
CA LEU A 160 9.76 -13.12 -11.82
C LEU A 160 8.45 -13.89 -12.07
N SER A 161 7.67 -14.05 -11.03
CA SER A 161 6.43 -14.87 -11.03
C SER A 161 5.17 -14.01 -10.98
N PHE A 162 5.11 -12.93 -11.74
CA PHE A 162 3.91 -12.10 -11.79
C PHE A 162 2.72 -12.81 -12.45
N PRO A 163 1.48 -12.49 -12.01
CA PRO A 163 0.28 -13.00 -12.67
C PRO A 163 0.22 -12.59 -14.15
N SER A 164 -0.39 -13.44 -14.96
CA SER A 164 -0.65 -13.11 -16.36
C SER A 164 -1.58 -11.90 -16.48
N SER A 165 -1.33 -11.06 -17.48
CA SER A 165 -2.04 -9.81 -17.69
C SER A 165 -3.55 -10.03 -17.86
N SER A 166 -4.36 -9.44 -17.00
CA SER A 166 -5.81 -9.36 -17.13
C SER A 166 -6.23 -7.89 -17.27
N LYS A 167 -7.29 -7.64 -18.04
CA LYS A 167 -7.76 -6.29 -18.25
C LYS A 167 -8.55 -5.80 -17.04
N VAL A 168 -7.96 -4.89 -16.27
CA VAL A 168 -8.69 -4.17 -15.21
C VAL A 168 -9.49 -3.03 -15.83
N THR A 169 -10.80 -3.03 -15.62
CA THR A 169 -11.68 -1.96 -16.09
C THR A 169 -11.90 -0.96 -14.98
N LYS A 170 -11.51 0.30 -15.22
CA LYS A 170 -11.80 1.38 -14.26
C LYS A 170 -13.30 1.67 -14.24
N VAL A 171 -13.88 1.63 -13.05
CA VAL A 171 -15.27 2.08 -12.82
C VAL A 171 -15.25 3.59 -12.69
N SER A 172 -15.94 4.29 -13.59
CA SER A 172 -16.13 5.74 -13.45
C SER A 172 -17.33 6.00 -12.53
N LEU A 173 -17.05 6.60 -11.39
CA LEU A 173 -18.08 7.07 -10.47
C LEU A 173 -18.45 8.50 -10.84
N LYS A 174 -19.74 8.76 -11.03
CA LYS A 174 -20.24 10.12 -11.22
C LYS A 174 -20.48 10.74 -9.83
N GLU A 175 -19.43 11.30 -9.29
CA GLU A 175 -19.48 12.01 -8.01
C GLU A 175 -20.35 13.28 -8.14
N PRO A 176 -21.30 13.54 -7.20
CA PRO A 176 -22.06 14.79 -7.19
C PRO A 176 -21.18 16.03 -7.04
N ASP A 177 -21.55 17.15 -7.66
CA ASP A 177 -20.78 18.39 -7.60
C ASP A 177 -20.75 19.02 -6.20
N GLY A 178 -21.83 18.87 -5.42
CA GLY A 178 -21.91 19.38 -4.06
C GLY A 178 -21.18 18.49 -3.05
N VAL A 179 -20.81 19.07 -1.92
CA VAL A 179 -20.25 18.33 -0.77
C VAL A 179 -21.33 17.48 -0.10
N LYS A 180 -20.95 16.36 0.51
CA LYS A 180 -21.87 15.47 1.26
C LYS A 180 -22.41 16.19 2.49
N GLU A 181 -21.52 16.84 3.24
CA GLU A 181 -21.84 17.60 4.43
C GLU A 181 -21.14 18.97 4.42
N GLY A 182 -21.88 20.05 4.54
CA GLY A 182 -21.31 21.41 4.53
C GLY A 182 -20.57 21.79 5.81
N ARG A 183 -20.77 21.02 6.88
CA ARG A 183 -20.07 21.22 8.18
C ARG A 183 -20.14 19.93 8.99
N THR A 184 -18.98 19.51 9.48
CA THR A 184 -18.87 18.44 10.47
C THR A 184 -17.94 18.86 11.60
N SER A 185 -17.98 18.17 12.73
CA SER A 185 -17.06 18.40 13.85
C SER A 185 -16.87 17.13 14.67
N ILE A 186 -15.66 16.93 15.14
CA ILE A 186 -15.31 15.85 16.05
C ILE A 186 -14.68 16.45 17.32
N LYS A 187 -14.80 15.74 18.44
CA LYS A 187 -14.16 16.13 19.70
C LYS A 187 -13.01 15.17 19.99
N MET A 188 -11.82 15.71 20.11
CA MET A 188 -10.62 14.99 20.47
C MET A 188 -9.83 15.74 21.53
N SER A 189 -8.91 15.06 22.22
CA SER A 189 -7.99 15.70 23.17
C SER A 189 -6.88 16.37 22.39
N VAL A 190 -7.00 17.68 22.16
CA VAL A 190 -6.04 18.48 21.38
C VAL A 190 -5.64 19.72 22.16
N SER A 191 -4.41 20.20 21.96
CA SER A 191 -3.92 21.44 22.57
C SER A 191 -4.53 22.70 21.92
N LEU A 192 -4.80 22.65 20.63
CA LEU A 192 -5.39 23.73 19.84
C LEU A 192 -6.47 23.18 18.91
N PRO A 193 -7.61 23.90 18.74
CA PRO A 193 -8.62 23.54 17.74
C PRO A 193 -8.03 23.54 16.33
N GLN A 194 -8.40 22.53 15.54
CA GLN A 194 -8.02 22.41 14.12
C GLN A 194 -9.21 22.76 13.24
N LEU A 195 -8.96 23.37 12.11
CA LEU A 195 -9.95 23.71 11.09
C LEU A 195 -9.48 23.26 9.71
N TYR A 196 -10.28 22.44 9.07
CA TYR A 196 -10.13 22.06 7.66
C TYR A 196 -11.16 22.77 6.82
N LEU A 197 -10.74 23.42 5.75
CA LEU A 197 -11.60 24.12 4.80
C LEU A 197 -11.25 23.69 3.39
N GLY A 198 -12.26 23.33 2.61
CA GLY A 198 -12.09 22.92 1.22
C GLY A 198 -13.28 23.19 0.35
N TYR A 199 -13.01 23.19 -0.95
CA TYR A 199 -13.99 23.35 -2.03
C TYR A 199 -13.87 22.14 -2.98
N LYS A 200 -15.01 21.81 -3.61
CA LYS A 200 -15.11 20.71 -4.57
C LYS A 200 -15.34 21.27 -5.97
#